data_57bfe76e6c875a72bb2a199d10946e66
#
_entry.id   57bfe76e6c875a72bb2a199d10946e66
#
_cell.length_a   1.000
_cell.length_b   1.000
_cell.length_c   1.000
_cell.angle_alpha   90.00
_cell.angle_beta   90.00
_cell.angle_gamma   90.00
#
_symmetry.space_group_name_H-M   'P 1'
#
loop_
_entity.id
_entity.type
_entity.pdbx_description
1 polymer ?
#
loop_
_entity_poly.entity_id
_entity_poly.type
_entity_poly.pdbx_seq_one_letter_code
_entity_poly.pdbx_strand_id
1 'polypeptide(L)'
;MAKVKDCPGFETFGVDVKEARKAKNLARKDLAEKVNIDTRYLANIENEGTIPRLPVIIQLVKICGLPMERYFNPEVMREESE
;
A
#
# COMPACT_ATOMS: atom_id res chain seq x y z
N MET A 1 11.83 -6.88 -5.41
CA MET A 1 10.65 -6.34 -4.74
C MET A 1 9.49 -6.29 -5.72
N ALA A 2 8.30 -6.66 -5.28
CA ALA A 2 7.14 -6.69 -6.17
C ALA A 2 6.72 -5.29 -6.59
N LYS A 3 6.14 -5.21 -7.77
CA LYS A 3 5.63 -3.96 -8.31
C LYS A 3 4.13 -4.08 -8.56
N VAL A 4 3.45 -2.94 -8.63
CA VAL A 4 2.00 -2.96 -8.82
C VAL A 4 1.61 -3.70 -10.10
N LYS A 5 2.42 -3.64 -11.13
CA LYS A 5 2.09 -4.31 -12.39
C LYS A 5 2.08 -5.83 -12.24
N ASP A 6 2.75 -6.34 -11.22
CA ASP A 6 2.84 -7.78 -10.98
C ASP A 6 1.85 -8.24 -9.91
N CYS A 7 1.06 -7.34 -9.37
CA CYS A 7 0.16 -7.64 -8.26
C CYS A 7 -1.25 -7.16 -8.59
N PRO A 8 -2.04 -7.98 -9.29
CA PRO A 8 -3.41 -7.56 -9.65
C PRO A 8 -4.19 -7.12 -8.42
N GLY A 9 -4.90 -6.02 -8.56
CA GLY A 9 -5.67 -5.46 -7.46
C GLY A 9 -4.94 -4.36 -6.71
N PHE A 10 -3.63 -4.20 -6.94
CA PHE A 10 -2.84 -3.21 -6.23
C PHE A 10 -2.41 -2.04 -7.10
N GLU A 11 -3.07 -1.86 -8.25
CA GLU A 11 -2.62 -0.86 -9.22
C GLU A 11 -2.59 0.55 -8.64
N THR A 12 -3.52 0.87 -7.74
CA THR A 12 -3.58 2.20 -7.17
C THR A 12 -3.11 2.26 -5.71
N PHE A 13 -2.50 1.19 -5.22
CA PHE A 13 -2.17 1.11 -3.79
C PHE A 13 -1.28 2.27 -3.35
N GLY A 14 -0.20 2.53 -4.08
CA GLY A 14 0.71 3.60 -3.71
C GLY A 14 0.07 4.97 -3.71
N VAL A 15 -0.72 5.25 -4.76
CA VAL A 15 -1.42 6.53 -4.86
C VAL A 15 -2.43 6.66 -3.72
N ASP A 16 -3.14 5.57 -3.42
CA ASP A 16 -4.13 5.59 -2.34
C ASP A 16 -3.46 5.89 -0.99
N VAL A 17 -2.30 5.26 -0.73
CA VAL A 17 -1.56 5.52 0.50
C VAL A 17 -1.15 7.00 0.58
N LYS A 18 -0.61 7.51 -0.51
CA LYS A 18 -0.14 8.88 -0.56
C LYS A 18 -1.27 9.87 -0.31
N GLU A 19 -2.40 9.67 -0.97
CA GLU A 19 -3.52 10.57 -0.82
C GLU A 19 -4.13 10.50 0.57
N ALA A 20 -4.26 9.30 1.12
CA ALA A 20 -4.79 9.15 2.47
C ALA A 20 -3.86 9.79 3.51
N ARG A 21 -2.55 9.63 3.31
CA ARG A 21 -1.56 10.24 4.19
C ARG A 21 -1.70 11.76 4.18
N LYS A 22 -1.82 12.34 2.99
CA LYS A 22 -1.95 13.79 2.85
C LYS A 22 -3.26 14.28 3.46
N ALA A 23 -4.33 13.52 3.30
CA ALA A 23 -5.62 13.90 3.87
C ALA A 23 -5.57 13.94 5.38
N LYS A 24 -4.67 13.15 6.00
CA LYS A 24 -4.50 13.15 7.44
C LYS A 24 -3.41 14.11 7.90
N ASN A 25 -2.84 14.88 6.98
CA ASN A 25 -1.78 15.84 7.28
C ASN A 25 -0.56 15.17 7.90
N LEU A 26 -0.26 13.95 7.45
CA LEU A 26 0.92 13.24 7.94
C LEU A 26 2.08 13.43 6.98
N ALA A 27 3.25 13.76 7.52
CA ALA A 27 4.47 13.77 6.71
C ALA A 27 4.82 12.32 6.39
N ARG A 28 5.53 12.10 5.27
CA ARG A 28 5.95 10.75 4.90
C ARG A 28 6.77 10.12 6.03
N LYS A 29 7.63 10.91 6.66
CA LYS A 29 8.44 10.43 7.76
C LYS A 29 7.58 9.90 8.90
N ASP A 30 6.50 10.61 9.20
CA ASP A 30 5.63 10.21 10.31
C ASP A 30 4.93 8.89 10.03
N LEU A 31 4.45 8.72 8.81
CA LEU A 31 3.77 7.48 8.46
C LEU A 31 4.77 6.33 8.43
N ALA A 32 5.97 6.56 7.90
CA ALA A 32 6.99 5.52 7.87
C ALA A 32 7.32 5.03 9.28
N GLU A 33 7.41 5.96 10.23
CA GLU A 33 7.68 5.59 11.61
C GLU A 33 6.55 4.74 12.20
N LYS A 34 5.31 5.09 11.86
CA LYS A 34 4.17 4.35 12.39
C LYS A 34 4.13 2.90 11.92
N VAL A 35 4.63 2.64 10.72
CA VAL A 35 4.65 1.28 10.19
C VAL A 35 6.04 0.67 10.25
N ASN A 36 6.98 1.37 10.87
CA ASN A 36 8.34 0.88 11.13
C ASN A 36 9.07 0.52 9.84
N ILE A 37 9.03 1.42 8.88
CA ILE A 37 9.79 1.27 7.63
C ILE A 37 10.58 2.54 7.38
N ASP A 38 11.56 2.43 6.48
CA ASP A 38 12.36 3.57 6.08
C ASP A 38 11.54 4.55 5.25
N THR A 39 11.79 5.84 5.43
CA THR A 39 11.08 6.88 4.71
C THR A 39 11.26 6.73 3.19
N ARG A 40 12.46 6.36 2.75
CA ARG A 40 12.71 6.15 1.33
C ARG A 40 11.90 4.97 0.79
N TYR A 41 11.77 3.93 1.59
CA TYR A 41 10.98 2.77 1.18
C TYR A 41 9.52 3.18 0.98
N LEU A 42 8.99 4.00 1.90
CA LEU A 42 7.63 4.51 1.75
C LEU A 42 7.50 5.37 0.49
N ALA A 43 8.51 6.19 0.20
CA ALA A 43 8.49 6.98 -1.02
C ALA A 43 8.42 6.09 -2.25
N ASN A 44 9.14 4.97 -2.25
CA ASN A 44 9.09 4.03 -3.37
C ASN A 44 7.71 3.40 -3.49
N ILE A 45 7.06 3.11 -2.36
CA ILE A 45 5.69 2.58 -2.39
C ILE A 45 4.75 3.59 -3.02
N GLU A 46 4.85 4.84 -2.61
CA GLU A 46 3.93 5.88 -3.07
C GLU A 46 4.16 6.32 -4.51
N ASN A 47 5.41 6.35 -4.94
CA ASN A 47 5.74 6.98 -6.21
C ASN A 47 6.25 6.02 -7.27
N GLU A 48 6.79 4.86 -6.89
CA GLU A 48 7.42 3.95 -7.84
C GLU A 48 6.67 2.64 -8.03
N GLY A 49 5.53 2.49 -7.36
CA GLY A 49 4.74 1.27 -7.52
C GLY A 49 5.31 0.05 -6.83
N THR A 50 6.18 0.26 -5.84
CA THR A 50 6.71 -0.84 -5.05
C THR A 50 5.63 -1.38 -4.12
N ILE A 51 5.51 -2.72 -4.07
CA ILE A 51 4.54 -3.38 -3.19
C ILE A 51 5.30 -3.95 -1.99
N PRO A 52 4.97 -3.52 -0.78
CA PRO A 52 5.68 -4.01 0.41
C PRO A 52 5.19 -5.39 0.82
N ARG A 53 5.86 -5.95 1.83
CA ARG A 53 5.45 -7.23 2.38
C ARG A 53 4.07 -7.11 3.03
N LEU A 54 3.38 -8.24 3.14
CA LEU A 54 2.02 -8.25 3.65
C LEU A 54 1.84 -7.56 4.99
N PRO A 55 2.71 -7.78 5.99
CA PRO A 55 2.52 -7.08 7.26
C PRO A 55 2.52 -5.56 7.12
N VAL A 56 3.35 -5.03 6.22
CA VAL A 56 3.40 -3.59 6.00
C VAL A 56 2.13 -3.13 5.29
N ILE A 57 1.66 -3.93 4.32
CA ILE A 57 0.41 -3.61 3.62
C ILE A 57 -0.73 -3.50 4.62
N ILE A 58 -0.83 -4.46 5.52
CA ILE A 58 -1.90 -4.46 6.52
C ILE A 58 -1.83 -3.22 7.39
N GLN A 59 -0.64 -2.85 7.83
CA GLN A 59 -0.48 -1.67 8.67
C GLN A 59 -0.84 -0.40 7.93
N LEU A 60 -0.42 -0.28 6.68
CA LEU A 60 -0.75 0.89 5.88
C LEU A 60 -2.25 1.00 5.66
N VAL A 61 -2.90 -0.13 5.38
CA VAL A 61 -4.34 -0.14 5.17
C VAL A 61 -5.06 0.32 6.44
N LYS A 62 -4.62 -0.17 7.60
CA LYS A 62 -5.27 0.17 8.87
C LYS A 62 -5.06 1.64 9.23
N ILE A 63 -3.84 2.12 9.12
CA ILE A 63 -3.53 3.49 9.53
C ILE A 63 -4.14 4.49 8.56
N CYS A 64 -4.09 4.20 7.27
CA CYS A 64 -4.61 5.11 6.26
C CYS A 64 -6.12 4.96 6.04
N GLY A 65 -6.72 3.92 6.60
CA GLY A 65 -8.15 3.70 6.45
C GLY A 65 -8.56 3.29 5.05
N LEU A 66 -7.71 2.52 4.37
CA LEU A 66 -8.01 2.10 3.00
C LEU A 66 -8.95 0.91 2.99
N PRO A 67 -9.80 0.79 1.96
CA PRO A 67 -10.72 -0.36 1.88
C PRO A 67 -9.95 -1.62 1.49
N MET A 68 -9.94 -2.59 2.39
CA MET A 68 -9.20 -3.82 2.19
C MET A 68 -9.68 -4.58 0.95
N GLU A 69 -10.99 -4.57 0.71
CA GLU A 69 -11.55 -5.32 -0.41
C GLU A 69 -11.15 -4.74 -1.76
N ARG A 70 -10.64 -3.52 -1.80
CA ARG A 70 -10.16 -2.96 -3.06
C ARG A 70 -8.96 -3.76 -3.57
N TYR A 71 -8.14 -4.26 -2.66
CA TYR A 71 -6.90 -4.95 -3.01
C TYR A 71 -7.03 -6.46 -2.92
N PHE A 72 -7.85 -6.95 -2.02
CA PHE A 72 -7.98 -8.37 -1.73
C PHE A 72 -9.39 -8.88 -2.04
N ASN A 73 -9.98 -8.41 -3.15
CA ASN A 73 -11.33 -8.87 -3.44
C ASN A 73 -11.30 -10.30 -3.96
N PRO A 74 -12.43 -11.03 -3.77
CA PRO A 74 -12.48 -12.46 -4.08
C PRO A 74 -12.20 -12.77 -5.54
N GLU A 75 -12.57 -11.88 -6.46
CA GLU A 75 -12.35 -12.16 -7.89
C GLU A 75 -10.87 -12.17 -8.23
N VAL A 76 -10.10 -11.24 -7.65
CA VAL A 76 -8.67 -11.21 -7.88
C VAL A 76 -8.03 -12.46 -7.30
N MET A 77 -8.44 -12.83 -6.09
CA MET A 77 -7.91 -14.02 -5.44
C MET A 77 -8.26 -15.30 -6.18
N ARG A 78 -9.46 -15.33 -6.77
CA ARG A 78 -9.90 -16.52 -7.50
C ARG A 78 -9.05 -16.75 -8.74
N GLU A 79 -8.67 -15.68 -9.41
CA GLU A 79 -7.84 -15.81 -10.60
C GLU A 79 -6.51 -16.46 -10.27
N GLU A 80 -5.98 -16.16 -9.09
CA GLU A 80 -4.72 -16.73 -8.65
C GLU A 80 -4.78 -18.23 -8.51
N SER A 81 -5.95 -18.74 -8.16
CA SER A 81 -6.10 -20.18 -7.90
C SER A 81 -6.23 -20.99 -9.19
N GLU A 82 -6.41 -20.35 -10.30
CA GLU A 82 -6.49 -21.06 -11.57
C GLU A 82 -5.12 -21.48 -12.01
#